data_a002787e849534bb9e4c334c28ef7a7c
#
_entry.id   a002787e849534bb9e4c334c28ef7a7c
#
_cell.length_a   1.000
_cell.length_b   1.000
_cell.length_c   1.000
_cell.angle_alpha   90.00
_cell.angle_beta   90.00
_cell.angle_gamma   90.00
#
_symmetry.space_group_name_H-M   'P 1'
#
loop_
_entity.id
_entity.type
_entity.pdbx_description
1 polymer ?
#
loop_
_entity_poly.entity_id
_entity_poly.type
_entity_poly.pdbx_seq_one_letter_code
_entity_poly.pdbx_strand_id
1 'polypeptide(L)'
;MTTHRPSPQRRVKPNGPVWLFDLDNTLHHASHAIFPAINRGMTEYIMDRLNVDVDEANRLRVGYTVRYGATLLGLVKHHGVDPADFLRVVHTFADLPSMVRAERGLTRILRALPGRKIVLTNAPTLYARSVLAELGIAKLFERVIAIEDMREGNRWRAKPDAPMLRRTMRRANVRLQDAILVEDTRGHLKSYRRLGIRTVWIVGHLPVAKTSGGGLSARKPGAGRPHYVDRTVRSLRALTLGMRGGKL
;
A
#
# COMPACT_ATOMS: atom_id res chain seq x y z
N MET A 1 49.21 -27.71 -1.31
CA MET A 1 47.89 -27.34 -1.83
C MET A 1 47.26 -26.36 -0.87
N THR A 2 47.36 -25.07 -1.14
CA THR A 2 46.88 -23.99 -0.30
C THR A 2 45.45 -23.64 -0.74
N THR A 3 44.48 -23.97 0.09
CA THR A 3 43.07 -23.66 -0.16
C THR A 3 42.81 -22.20 0.08
N HIS A 4 42.62 -21.44 -1.00
CA HIS A 4 42.25 -20.04 -0.94
C HIS A 4 40.77 -19.94 -0.51
N ARG A 5 40.51 -19.52 0.73
CA ARG A 5 39.16 -19.12 1.17
C ARG A 5 38.79 -17.80 0.50
N PRO A 6 37.67 -17.69 -0.21
CA PRO A 6 37.23 -16.42 -0.74
C PRO A 6 36.88 -15.48 0.42
N SER A 7 37.44 -14.28 0.39
CA SER A 7 37.14 -13.21 1.35
C SER A 7 35.64 -12.88 1.31
N PRO A 8 35.01 -12.58 2.48
CA PRO A 8 33.60 -12.19 2.49
C PRO A 8 33.45 -10.88 1.74
N GLN A 9 32.70 -10.90 0.64
CA GLN A 9 32.34 -9.72 -0.11
C GLN A 9 31.70 -8.70 0.84
N ARG A 10 32.36 -7.57 1.03
CA ARG A 10 31.90 -6.42 1.81
C ARG A 10 30.60 -5.95 1.18
N ARG A 11 29.44 -6.27 1.81
CA ARG A 11 28.12 -5.78 1.38
C ARG A 11 28.20 -4.25 1.36
N VAL A 12 28.23 -3.67 0.18
CA VAL A 12 28.09 -2.22 0.00
C VAL A 12 26.72 -1.84 0.63
N LYS A 13 26.75 -1.05 1.70
CA LYS A 13 25.52 -0.48 2.25
C LYS A 13 24.92 0.38 1.15
N PRO A 14 23.67 0.15 0.71
CA PRO A 14 23.04 1.07 -0.22
C PRO A 14 22.95 2.43 0.49
N ASN A 15 23.62 3.44 -0.08
CA ASN A 15 23.62 4.80 0.45
C ASN A 15 22.20 5.38 0.35
N GLY A 16 21.48 5.46 1.47
CA GLY A 16 20.19 6.13 1.56
C GLY A 16 19.06 5.28 2.14
N PRO A 17 17.92 5.89 2.40
CA PRO A 17 16.73 5.23 2.93
C PRO A 17 16.09 4.31 1.90
N VAL A 18 15.27 3.38 2.38
CA VAL A 18 14.38 2.57 1.54
C VAL A 18 12.96 3.10 1.71
N TRP A 19 12.42 3.69 0.67
CA TRP A 19 11.05 4.19 0.64
C TRP A 19 10.10 3.04 0.31
N LEU A 20 9.14 2.80 1.20
CA LEU A 20 8.01 1.91 0.98
C LEU A 20 6.80 2.79 0.69
N PHE A 21 6.37 2.81 -0.55
CA PHE A 21 5.18 3.56 -0.95
C PHE A 21 3.98 2.63 -1.03
N ASP A 22 2.93 2.96 -0.33
CA ASP A 22 1.62 2.47 -0.71
C ASP A 22 1.22 3.03 -2.09
N LEU A 23 0.24 2.43 -2.74
CA LEU A 23 -0.20 2.80 -4.09
C LEU A 23 -1.40 3.74 -4.06
N ASP A 24 -2.53 3.20 -3.59
CA ASP A 24 -3.84 3.84 -3.67
C ASP A 24 -3.97 4.97 -2.63
N ASN A 25 -4.39 6.17 -3.05
CA ASN A 25 -4.38 7.39 -2.24
C ASN A 25 -2.99 7.84 -1.74
N THR A 26 -1.93 7.18 -2.20
CA THR A 26 -0.55 7.53 -1.89
C THR A 26 0.20 8.02 -3.14
N LEU A 27 0.36 7.20 -4.16
CA LEU A 27 0.98 7.57 -5.43
C LEU A 27 -0.01 8.20 -6.42
N HIS A 28 -1.29 7.87 -6.28
CA HIS A 28 -2.39 8.41 -7.07
C HIS A 28 -3.67 8.57 -6.24
N HIS A 29 -4.63 9.33 -6.77
CA HIS A 29 -5.90 9.64 -6.11
C HIS A 29 -6.95 8.54 -6.38
N ALA A 30 -6.85 7.40 -5.72
CA ALA A 30 -7.76 6.26 -5.92
C ALA A 30 -9.20 6.55 -5.47
N SER A 31 -9.39 7.39 -4.44
CA SER A 31 -10.72 7.79 -3.96
C SER A 31 -11.55 8.54 -4.99
N HIS A 32 -10.93 9.09 -6.05
CA HIS A 32 -11.65 9.82 -7.10
C HIS A 32 -12.57 8.91 -7.91
N ALA A 33 -12.08 7.77 -8.42
CA ALA A 33 -12.83 6.88 -9.29
C ALA A 33 -12.58 5.39 -9.01
N ILE A 34 -11.34 5.01 -8.67
CA ILE A 34 -10.91 3.61 -8.49
C ILE A 34 -11.64 2.97 -7.31
N PHE A 35 -11.59 3.53 -6.10
CA PHE A 35 -12.26 2.93 -4.94
C PHE A 35 -13.77 2.81 -5.08
N PRO A 36 -14.51 3.79 -5.65
CA PRO A 36 -15.91 3.59 -5.98
C PRO A 36 -16.15 2.38 -6.90
N ALA A 37 -15.33 2.19 -7.93
CA ALA A 37 -15.45 1.07 -8.85
C ALA A 37 -15.11 -0.27 -8.18
N ILE A 38 -14.00 -0.34 -7.44
CA ILE A 38 -13.61 -1.52 -6.65
C ILE A 38 -14.71 -1.89 -5.65
N ASN A 39 -15.27 -0.92 -4.94
CA ASN A 39 -16.32 -1.17 -3.96
C ASN A 39 -17.58 -1.77 -4.59
N ARG A 40 -18.00 -1.24 -5.75
CA ARG A 40 -19.11 -1.83 -6.52
C ARG A 40 -18.78 -3.24 -6.97
N GLY A 41 -17.63 -3.43 -7.64
CA GLY A 41 -17.22 -4.74 -8.13
C GLY A 41 -17.08 -5.79 -7.03
N MET A 42 -16.59 -5.41 -5.82
CA MET A 42 -16.57 -6.31 -4.67
C MET A 42 -17.98 -6.67 -4.20
N THR A 43 -18.90 -5.70 -4.14
CA THR A 43 -20.28 -5.95 -3.73
C THR A 43 -20.99 -6.86 -4.72
N GLU A 44 -20.89 -6.57 -6.02
CA GLU A 44 -21.45 -7.37 -7.10
C GLU A 44 -20.89 -8.80 -7.10
N TYR A 45 -19.58 -8.95 -6.94
CA TYR A 45 -18.93 -10.26 -6.83
C TYR A 45 -19.44 -11.08 -5.65
N ILE A 46 -19.61 -10.44 -4.48
CA ILE A 46 -20.12 -11.10 -3.27
C ILE A 46 -21.56 -11.52 -3.46
N MET A 47 -22.41 -10.67 -4.01
CA MET A 47 -23.82 -10.99 -4.32
C MET A 47 -23.91 -12.22 -5.22
N ASP A 48 -23.17 -12.24 -6.32
CA ASP A 48 -23.15 -13.33 -7.28
C ASP A 48 -22.62 -14.64 -6.68
N ARG A 49 -21.49 -14.59 -6.00
CA ARG A 49 -20.81 -15.80 -5.48
C ARG A 49 -21.47 -16.42 -4.26
N LEU A 50 -22.11 -15.60 -3.42
CA LEU A 50 -22.69 -16.06 -2.17
C LEU A 50 -24.23 -16.11 -2.23
N ASN A 51 -24.83 -15.67 -3.33
CA ASN A 51 -26.28 -15.57 -3.50
C ASN A 51 -26.95 -14.78 -2.35
N VAL A 52 -26.41 -13.59 -2.05
CA VAL A 52 -26.87 -12.69 -1.01
C VAL A 52 -27.31 -11.35 -1.60
N ASP A 53 -28.14 -10.60 -0.86
CA ASP A 53 -28.55 -9.27 -1.26
C ASP A 53 -27.43 -8.23 -1.11
N VAL A 54 -27.69 -7.00 -1.56
CA VAL A 54 -26.73 -5.89 -1.56
C VAL A 54 -26.34 -5.46 -0.15
N ASP A 55 -27.25 -5.53 0.81
CA ASP A 55 -27.01 -5.10 2.18
C ASP A 55 -26.09 -6.08 2.90
N GLU A 56 -26.34 -7.38 2.74
CA GLU A 56 -25.47 -8.43 3.24
C GLU A 56 -24.10 -8.40 2.58
N ALA A 57 -24.03 -8.24 1.26
CA ALA A 57 -22.77 -8.13 0.53
C ALA A 57 -21.92 -6.96 1.02
N ASN A 58 -22.54 -5.79 1.25
CA ASN A 58 -21.86 -4.63 1.82
C ASN A 58 -21.41 -4.86 3.26
N ARG A 59 -22.23 -5.51 4.09
CA ARG A 59 -21.89 -5.86 5.47
C ARG A 59 -20.68 -6.78 5.51
N LEU A 60 -20.64 -7.81 4.69
CA LEU A 60 -19.51 -8.75 4.56
C LEU A 60 -18.25 -8.02 4.08
N ARG A 61 -18.36 -7.23 3.01
CA ARG A 61 -17.24 -6.47 2.43
C ARG A 61 -16.59 -5.57 3.46
N VAL A 62 -17.36 -4.75 4.16
CA VAL A 62 -16.86 -3.81 5.17
C VAL A 62 -16.35 -4.56 6.40
N GLY A 63 -17.12 -5.53 6.89
CA GLY A 63 -16.78 -6.32 8.08
C GLY A 63 -15.46 -7.09 7.89
N TYR A 64 -15.23 -7.70 6.73
CA TYR A 64 -14.00 -8.41 6.48
C TYR A 64 -12.79 -7.48 6.32
N THR A 65 -12.98 -6.32 5.70
CA THR A 65 -11.91 -5.30 5.64
C THR A 65 -11.50 -4.85 7.05
N VAL A 66 -12.46 -4.57 7.92
CA VAL A 66 -12.19 -4.16 9.31
C VAL A 66 -11.51 -5.28 10.10
N ARG A 67 -12.01 -6.50 9.99
CA ARG A 67 -11.56 -7.64 10.81
C ARG A 67 -10.22 -8.23 10.36
N TYR A 68 -9.98 -8.29 9.05
CA TYR A 68 -8.84 -9.01 8.46
C TYR A 68 -7.84 -8.10 7.73
N GLY A 69 -8.16 -6.82 7.54
CA GLY A 69 -7.34 -5.87 6.79
C GLY A 69 -7.62 -5.83 5.28
N ALA A 70 -8.32 -6.84 4.75
CA ALA A 70 -8.79 -6.88 3.35
C ALA A 70 -10.03 -7.78 3.24
N THR A 71 -11.00 -7.39 2.41
CA THR A 71 -12.21 -8.17 2.11
C THR A 71 -11.86 -9.59 1.66
N LEU A 72 -10.88 -9.72 0.76
CA LEU A 72 -10.40 -11.00 0.24
C LEU A 72 -10.12 -12.03 1.34
N LEU A 73 -9.44 -11.61 2.42
CA LEU A 73 -9.02 -12.53 3.47
C LEU A 73 -10.22 -13.16 4.20
N GLY A 74 -11.29 -12.39 4.37
CA GLY A 74 -12.54 -12.89 4.93
C GLY A 74 -13.27 -13.83 3.97
N LEU A 75 -13.37 -13.46 2.70
CA LEU A 75 -14.02 -14.28 1.67
C LEU A 75 -13.33 -15.64 1.50
N VAL A 76 -12.02 -15.66 1.43
CA VAL A 76 -11.24 -16.92 1.36
C VAL A 76 -11.47 -17.78 2.61
N LYS A 77 -11.39 -17.17 3.78
CA LYS A 77 -11.49 -17.89 5.05
C LYS A 77 -12.86 -18.49 5.32
N HIS A 78 -13.93 -17.77 5.01
CA HIS A 78 -15.29 -18.13 5.42
C HIS A 78 -16.15 -18.72 4.30
N HIS A 79 -15.77 -18.45 3.03
CA HIS A 79 -16.58 -18.83 1.88
C HIS A 79 -15.80 -19.61 0.81
N GLY A 80 -14.51 -19.85 1.01
CA GLY A 80 -13.70 -20.62 0.07
C GLY A 80 -13.56 -19.96 -1.32
N VAL A 81 -13.73 -18.63 -1.39
CA VAL A 81 -13.63 -17.88 -2.66
C VAL A 81 -12.23 -18.04 -3.26
N ASP A 82 -12.15 -18.27 -4.56
CA ASP A 82 -10.87 -18.26 -5.28
C ASP A 82 -10.26 -16.85 -5.26
N PRO A 83 -9.11 -16.68 -4.63
CA PRO A 83 -8.47 -15.37 -4.53
C PRO A 83 -8.06 -14.78 -5.87
N ALA A 84 -7.61 -15.60 -6.82
CA ALA A 84 -7.17 -15.10 -8.12
C ALA A 84 -8.35 -14.59 -8.94
N ASP A 85 -9.47 -15.31 -8.91
CA ASP A 85 -10.70 -14.89 -9.56
C ASP A 85 -11.24 -13.58 -8.97
N PHE A 86 -11.35 -13.51 -7.63
CA PHE A 86 -11.80 -12.28 -6.96
C PHE A 86 -10.92 -11.08 -7.32
N LEU A 87 -9.60 -11.21 -7.23
CA LEU A 87 -8.67 -10.12 -7.54
C LEU A 87 -8.77 -9.68 -9.00
N ARG A 88 -8.91 -10.64 -9.91
CA ARG A 88 -9.06 -10.37 -11.34
C ARG A 88 -10.36 -9.62 -11.65
N VAL A 89 -11.49 -10.12 -11.17
CA VAL A 89 -12.81 -9.53 -11.46
C VAL A 89 -12.89 -8.11 -10.89
N VAL A 90 -12.54 -7.93 -9.63
CA VAL A 90 -12.71 -6.67 -8.91
C VAL A 90 -11.75 -5.56 -9.37
N HIS A 91 -10.58 -5.92 -9.94
CA HIS A 91 -9.57 -4.95 -10.38
C HIS A 91 -9.42 -4.88 -11.91
N THR A 92 -10.44 -5.31 -12.65
CA THR A 92 -10.53 -5.10 -14.11
C THR A 92 -11.36 -3.85 -14.39
N PHE A 93 -10.78 -2.89 -15.09
CA PHE A 93 -11.40 -1.61 -15.42
C PHE A 93 -11.44 -1.45 -16.94
N ALA A 94 -12.59 -1.02 -17.49
CA ALA A 94 -12.72 -0.79 -18.92
C ALA A 94 -11.86 0.38 -19.42
N ASP A 95 -11.69 1.41 -18.58
CA ASP A 95 -10.90 2.62 -18.90
C ASP A 95 -10.10 3.08 -17.68
N LEU A 96 -9.08 2.29 -17.32
CA LEU A 96 -8.15 2.64 -16.22
C LEU A 96 -7.47 4.00 -16.42
N PRO A 97 -7.00 4.39 -17.65
CA PRO A 97 -6.35 5.68 -17.85
C PRO A 97 -7.15 6.88 -17.38
N SER A 98 -8.46 6.94 -17.68
CA SER A 98 -9.30 8.06 -17.25
C SER A 98 -9.51 8.14 -15.74
N MET A 99 -9.34 7.01 -15.04
CA MET A 99 -9.55 6.90 -13.60
C MET A 99 -8.30 7.24 -12.79
N VAL A 100 -7.10 7.17 -13.38
CA VAL A 100 -5.84 7.40 -12.69
C VAL A 100 -5.50 8.89 -12.67
N ARG A 101 -5.37 9.45 -11.47
CA ARG A 101 -4.98 10.86 -11.26
C ARG A 101 -3.88 10.95 -10.23
N ALA A 102 -2.83 11.72 -10.52
CA ALA A 102 -1.72 11.91 -9.60
C ALA A 102 -1.30 13.38 -9.50
N GLU A 103 -0.42 13.65 -8.55
CA GLU A 103 0.20 14.95 -8.34
C GLU A 103 1.04 15.36 -9.56
N ARG A 104 0.90 16.62 -9.99
CA ARG A 104 1.71 17.16 -11.10
C ARG A 104 3.19 17.04 -10.82
N GLY A 105 3.94 16.49 -11.78
CA GLY A 105 5.38 16.31 -11.68
C GLY A 105 5.81 15.16 -10.76
N LEU A 106 4.95 14.18 -10.52
CA LEU A 106 5.21 13.01 -9.68
C LEU A 106 6.53 12.32 -10.03
N THR A 107 6.83 12.12 -11.32
CA THR A 107 8.10 11.53 -11.79
C THR A 107 9.32 12.31 -11.27
N ARG A 108 9.29 13.64 -11.37
CA ARG A 108 10.37 14.52 -10.89
C ARG A 108 10.51 14.47 -9.37
N ILE A 109 9.37 14.44 -8.65
CA ILE A 109 9.34 14.32 -7.19
C ILE A 109 10.01 13.01 -6.76
N LEU A 110 9.60 11.88 -7.35
CA LEU A 110 10.15 10.57 -7.01
C LEU A 110 11.65 10.44 -7.38
N ARG A 111 12.09 11.04 -8.50
CA ARG A 111 13.52 11.07 -8.86
C ARG A 111 14.38 11.88 -7.89
N ALA A 112 13.80 12.94 -7.30
CA ALA A 112 14.50 13.77 -6.32
C ALA A 112 14.66 13.10 -4.94
N LEU A 113 13.92 12.04 -4.64
CA LEU A 113 14.07 11.29 -3.40
C LEU A 113 15.25 10.31 -3.52
N PRO A 114 16.30 10.42 -2.66
CA PRO A 114 17.44 9.51 -2.68
C PRO A 114 17.05 8.12 -2.16
N GLY A 115 17.86 7.14 -2.52
CA GLY A 115 17.72 5.78 -2.04
C GLY A 115 16.76 4.93 -2.88
N ARG A 116 16.49 3.74 -2.37
CA ARG A 116 15.67 2.71 -3.02
C ARG A 116 14.19 3.03 -2.86
N LYS A 117 13.38 2.64 -3.84
CA LYS A 117 11.92 2.81 -3.81
C LYS A 117 11.23 1.49 -4.12
N ILE A 118 10.29 1.11 -3.27
CA ILE A 118 9.52 -0.13 -3.36
C ILE A 118 8.05 0.24 -3.19
N VAL A 119 7.19 -0.31 -4.04
CA VAL A 119 5.73 -0.25 -3.82
C VAL A 119 5.34 -1.39 -2.90
N LEU A 120 4.53 -1.10 -1.88
CA LEU A 120 3.97 -2.07 -0.94
C LEU A 120 2.45 -1.86 -0.83
N THR A 121 1.67 -2.68 -1.55
CA THR A 121 0.22 -2.48 -1.70
C THR A 121 -0.58 -3.74 -1.41
N ASN A 122 -1.81 -3.57 -0.89
CA ASN A 122 -2.80 -4.66 -0.80
C ASN A 122 -3.54 -4.91 -2.13
N ALA A 123 -3.27 -4.12 -3.15
CA ALA A 123 -3.81 -4.32 -4.50
C ALA A 123 -3.09 -5.48 -5.22
N PRO A 124 -3.70 -6.11 -6.24
CA PRO A 124 -3.06 -7.16 -7.02
C PRO A 124 -1.96 -6.61 -7.94
N THR A 125 -1.02 -7.49 -8.26
CA THR A 125 0.18 -7.17 -9.07
C THR A 125 -0.18 -6.56 -10.42
N LEU A 126 -1.16 -7.13 -11.12
CA LEU A 126 -1.54 -6.66 -12.45
C LEU A 126 -2.05 -5.21 -12.40
N TYR A 127 -2.99 -4.92 -11.51
CA TYR A 127 -3.52 -3.57 -11.30
C TYR A 127 -2.41 -2.59 -10.89
N ALA A 128 -1.59 -2.96 -9.91
CA ALA A 128 -0.50 -2.09 -9.44
C ALA A 128 0.46 -1.72 -10.58
N ARG A 129 0.86 -2.68 -11.41
CA ARG A 129 1.71 -2.45 -12.57
C ARG A 129 1.05 -1.57 -13.62
N SER A 130 -0.24 -1.78 -13.90
CA SER A 130 -1.01 -0.96 -14.85
C SER A 130 -1.08 0.50 -14.40
N VAL A 131 -1.36 0.76 -13.11
CA VAL A 131 -1.35 2.12 -12.54
C VAL A 131 0.03 2.77 -12.64
N LEU A 132 1.10 2.04 -12.29
CA LEU A 132 2.46 2.57 -12.36
C LEU A 132 2.91 2.87 -13.81
N ALA A 133 2.46 2.05 -14.76
CA ALA A 133 2.72 2.27 -16.18
C ALA A 133 1.98 3.52 -16.69
N GLU A 134 0.68 3.66 -16.36
CA GLU A 134 -0.13 4.83 -16.72
C GLU A 134 0.47 6.13 -16.16
N LEU A 135 0.99 6.09 -14.94
CA LEU A 135 1.68 7.22 -14.32
C LEU A 135 3.09 7.49 -14.88
N GLY A 136 3.63 6.61 -15.72
CA GLY A 136 4.99 6.72 -16.26
C GLY A 136 6.10 6.61 -15.21
N ILE A 137 5.83 5.94 -14.06
CA ILE A 137 6.76 5.87 -12.93
C ILE A 137 7.26 4.45 -12.62
N ALA A 138 6.84 3.43 -13.38
CA ALA A 138 7.18 2.03 -13.09
C ALA A 138 8.70 1.81 -12.94
N LYS A 139 9.52 2.42 -13.80
CA LYS A 139 10.98 2.30 -13.78
C LYS A 139 11.66 2.98 -12.57
N LEU A 140 10.94 3.74 -11.77
CA LEU A 140 11.47 4.40 -10.57
C LEU A 140 11.42 3.50 -9.34
N PHE A 141 10.72 2.39 -9.42
CA PHE A 141 10.60 1.42 -8.35
C PHE A 141 11.43 0.18 -8.66
N GLU A 142 12.25 -0.22 -7.70
CA GLU A 142 13.04 -1.44 -7.77
C GLU A 142 12.16 -2.69 -7.75
N ARG A 143 11.04 -2.60 -7.02
CA ARG A 143 10.12 -3.72 -6.80
C ARG A 143 8.71 -3.22 -6.53
N VAL A 144 7.75 -4.01 -6.97
CA VAL A 144 6.34 -3.94 -6.55
C VAL A 144 6.10 -5.17 -5.67
N ILE A 145 5.64 -4.94 -4.45
CA ILE A 145 5.20 -5.97 -3.51
C ILE A 145 3.69 -5.83 -3.39
N ALA A 146 3.00 -6.70 -4.07
CA ALA A 146 1.54 -6.76 -4.13
C ALA A 146 0.99 -7.83 -3.18
N ILE A 147 -0.33 -7.96 -3.11
CA ILE A 147 -0.98 -8.90 -2.19
C ILE A 147 -0.57 -10.36 -2.44
N GLU A 148 -0.29 -10.72 -3.70
CA GLU A 148 0.18 -12.07 -4.06
C GLU A 148 1.57 -12.38 -3.48
N ASP A 149 2.47 -11.38 -3.38
CA ASP A 149 3.80 -11.51 -2.80
C ASP A 149 3.78 -11.66 -1.28
N MET A 150 2.66 -11.31 -0.66
CA MET A 150 2.48 -11.36 0.80
C MET A 150 2.08 -12.75 1.30
N ARG A 151 1.76 -13.69 0.41
CA ARG A 151 1.36 -15.06 0.75
C ARG A 151 2.43 -15.82 1.53
N GLU A 152 1.97 -16.74 2.37
CA GLU A 152 2.79 -17.69 3.11
C GLU A 152 2.25 -19.10 2.82
N GLY A 153 2.87 -19.78 1.88
CA GLY A 153 2.27 -20.99 1.31
C GLY A 153 0.89 -20.67 0.72
N ASN A 154 -0.13 -21.38 1.18
CA ASN A 154 -1.52 -21.16 0.76
C ASN A 154 -2.25 -20.08 1.58
N ARG A 155 -1.61 -19.49 2.59
CA ARG A 155 -2.25 -18.45 3.42
C ARG A 155 -2.03 -17.08 2.84
N TRP A 156 -3.11 -16.42 2.49
CA TRP A 156 -3.11 -15.03 2.08
C TRP A 156 -2.90 -14.11 3.28
N ARG A 157 -2.08 -13.09 3.09
CA ARG A 157 -1.78 -12.05 4.06
C ARG A 157 -1.96 -10.70 3.38
N ALA A 158 -2.18 -9.67 4.18
CA ALA A 158 -2.29 -8.29 3.72
C ALA A 158 -1.70 -7.34 4.76
N LYS A 159 -1.38 -6.10 4.38
CA LYS A 159 -1.13 -5.05 5.36
C LYS A 159 -2.35 -4.94 6.29
N PRO A 160 -2.14 -4.80 7.61
CA PRO A 160 -0.90 -4.49 8.34
C PRO A 160 -0.22 -5.69 9.03
N ASP A 161 -0.19 -6.88 8.44
CA ASP A 161 0.41 -8.08 9.05
C ASP A 161 1.94 -7.90 9.28
N ALA A 162 2.35 -7.89 10.54
CA ALA A 162 3.74 -7.64 10.93
C ALA A 162 4.70 -8.81 10.60
N PRO A 163 4.35 -10.10 10.82
CA PRO A 163 5.15 -11.24 10.36
C PRO A 163 5.36 -11.24 8.85
N MET A 164 4.30 -10.97 8.08
CA MET A 164 4.37 -10.83 6.63
C MET A 164 5.39 -9.77 6.24
N LEU A 165 5.28 -8.56 6.82
CA LEU A 165 6.20 -7.47 6.47
C LEU A 165 7.66 -7.83 6.77
N ARG A 166 7.96 -8.41 7.94
CA ARG A 166 9.33 -8.84 8.27
C ARG A 166 9.89 -9.82 7.25
N ARG A 167 9.09 -10.79 6.84
CA ARG A 167 9.48 -11.78 5.83
C ARG A 167 9.72 -11.12 4.47
N THR A 168 8.81 -10.27 4.05
CA THR A 168 8.88 -9.56 2.76
C THR A 168 10.09 -8.61 2.70
N MET A 169 10.36 -7.87 3.78
CA MET A 169 11.52 -6.99 3.84
C MET A 169 12.85 -7.78 3.84
N ARG A 170 12.93 -8.92 4.51
CA ARG A 170 14.11 -9.81 4.40
C ARG A 170 14.33 -10.27 2.97
N ARG A 171 13.28 -10.70 2.25
CA ARG A 171 13.36 -11.11 0.83
C ARG A 171 13.78 -9.95 -0.09
N ALA A 172 13.41 -8.73 0.25
CA ALA A 172 13.80 -7.52 -0.45
C ALA A 172 15.19 -6.98 -0.03
N ASN A 173 15.88 -7.64 0.90
CA ASN A 173 17.13 -7.17 1.50
C ASN A 173 17.01 -5.75 2.08
N VAL A 174 15.96 -5.51 2.87
CA VAL A 174 15.64 -4.24 3.53
C VAL A 174 15.66 -4.44 5.04
N ARG A 175 16.44 -3.64 5.76
CA ARG A 175 16.35 -3.54 7.21
C ARG A 175 15.21 -2.60 7.56
N LEU A 176 14.36 -3.00 8.51
CA LEU A 176 13.16 -2.23 8.89
C LEU A 176 13.50 -0.81 9.36
N GLN A 177 14.62 -0.64 10.07
CA GLN A 177 15.10 0.66 10.56
C GLN A 177 15.56 1.62 9.47
N ASP A 178 15.88 1.12 8.26
CA ASP A 178 16.25 1.93 7.10
C ASP A 178 15.03 2.30 6.28
N ALA A 179 13.88 1.70 6.56
CA ALA A 179 12.65 1.89 5.82
C ALA A 179 11.87 3.14 6.26
N ILE A 180 11.26 3.80 5.28
CA ILE A 180 10.31 4.90 5.47
C ILE A 180 9.03 4.49 4.75
N LEU A 181 7.95 4.27 5.50
CA LEU A 181 6.64 3.98 4.93
C LEU A 181 5.89 5.28 4.66
N VAL A 182 5.46 5.47 3.42
CA VAL A 182 4.54 6.53 2.99
C VAL A 182 3.18 5.87 2.72
N GLU A 183 2.16 6.25 3.49
CA GLU A 183 0.91 5.51 3.57
C GLU A 183 -0.25 6.45 3.96
N ASP A 184 -1.45 6.22 3.43
CA ASP A 184 -2.67 6.95 3.78
C ASP A 184 -3.43 6.32 4.96
N THR A 185 -3.30 5.01 5.15
CA THR A 185 -4.06 4.24 6.14
C THR A 185 -3.39 4.21 7.51
N ARG A 186 -4.01 4.89 8.48
CA ARG A 186 -3.49 5.02 9.86
C ARG A 186 -3.20 3.68 10.54
N GLY A 187 -4.03 2.66 10.29
CA GLY A 187 -3.83 1.31 10.86
C GLY A 187 -2.52 0.68 10.43
N HIS A 188 -2.13 0.86 9.18
CA HIS A 188 -0.85 0.37 8.63
C HIS A 188 0.32 1.11 9.28
N LEU A 189 0.28 2.45 9.34
CA LEU A 189 1.29 3.27 9.99
C LEU A 189 1.48 2.87 11.46
N LYS A 190 0.38 2.74 12.23
CA LYS A 190 0.41 2.36 13.65
C LYS A 190 1.07 0.99 13.86
N SER A 191 0.71 0.01 13.03
CA SER A 191 1.25 -1.35 13.13
C SER A 191 2.74 -1.39 12.80
N TYR A 192 3.14 -0.71 11.72
CA TYR A 192 4.51 -0.80 11.22
C TYR A 192 5.49 0.11 11.97
N ARG A 193 5.01 1.20 12.57
CA ARG A 193 5.81 2.00 13.50
C ARG A 193 6.37 1.17 14.65
N ARG A 194 5.59 0.22 15.18
CA ARG A 194 6.00 -0.72 16.23
C ARG A 194 7.16 -1.64 15.82
N LEU A 195 7.42 -1.76 14.52
CA LEU A 195 8.53 -2.55 13.96
C LEU A 195 9.81 -1.72 13.76
N GLY A 196 9.82 -0.43 14.16
CA GLY A 196 10.95 0.46 13.97
C GLY A 196 11.02 1.16 12.62
N ILE A 197 9.96 1.04 11.78
CA ILE A 197 9.87 1.74 10.49
C ILE A 197 9.49 3.20 10.74
N ARG A 198 10.15 4.13 10.06
CA ARG A 198 9.73 5.54 10.03
C ARG A 198 8.45 5.67 9.20
N THR A 199 7.56 6.56 9.63
CA THR A 199 6.21 6.64 9.08
C THR A 199 5.88 8.05 8.59
N VAL A 200 5.38 8.13 7.37
CA VAL A 200 4.86 9.36 6.76
C VAL A 200 3.39 9.14 6.41
N TRP A 201 2.52 9.91 7.03
CA TRP A 201 1.10 9.89 6.74
C TRP A 201 0.79 10.89 5.63
N ILE A 202 0.39 10.40 4.47
CA ILE A 202 -0.08 11.23 3.36
C ILE A 202 -1.59 11.40 3.45
N VAL A 203 -2.07 12.65 3.39
CA VAL A 203 -3.48 12.98 3.62
C VAL A 203 -4.14 13.74 2.47
N GLY A 204 -3.40 14.00 1.38
CA GLY A 204 -3.88 14.84 0.29
C GLY A 204 -5.08 14.29 -0.48
N HIS A 205 -5.18 12.97 -0.56
CA HIS A 205 -6.25 12.28 -1.28
C HIS A 205 -7.33 11.70 -0.35
N LEU A 206 -7.18 11.89 0.96
CA LEU A 206 -8.16 11.38 1.92
C LEU A 206 -9.41 12.25 1.95
N PRO A 207 -10.60 11.64 1.95
CA PRO A 207 -11.83 12.38 2.19
C PRO A 207 -11.81 13.01 3.58
N VAL A 208 -12.30 14.22 3.69
CA VAL A 208 -12.54 14.86 4.99
C VAL A 208 -13.82 14.25 5.56
N ALA A 209 -13.73 13.64 6.73
CA ALA A 209 -14.90 13.11 7.42
C ALA A 209 -15.85 14.25 7.77
N LYS A 210 -17.05 14.23 7.21
CA LYS A 210 -18.12 15.20 7.56
C LYS A 210 -18.80 14.86 8.90
N THR A 211 -18.69 13.61 9.36
CA THR A 211 -19.26 13.08 10.60
C THR A 211 -18.32 12.03 11.23
N SER A 212 -18.65 11.59 12.46
CA SER A 212 -17.85 10.61 13.23
C SER A 212 -17.72 9.23 12.58
N GLY A 213 -18.46 8.93 11.52
CA GLY A 213 -18.51 7.64 10.80
C GLY A 213 -17.62 7.55 9.56
N GLY A 214 -16.68 8.46 9.33
CA GLY A 214 -15.76 8.39 8.21
C GLY A 214 -14.94 7.10 8.20
N GLY A 215 -14.81 6.45 7.01
CA GLY A 215 -14.11 5.18 6.81
C GLY A 215 -12.67 5.14 7.35
N LEU A 216 -12.03 3.97 7.28
CA LEU A 216 -10.72 3.66 7.87
C LEU A 216 -9.60 4.68 7.57
N SER A 217 -9.69 5.38 6.45
CA SER A 217 -8.71 6.39 6.00
C SER A 217 -9.17 7.85 6.15
N ALA A 218 -10.41 8.14 6.57
CA ALA A 218 -10.91 9.50 6.65
C ALA A 218 -10.17 10.34 7.71
N ARG A 219 -9.85 11.61 7.34
CA ARG A 219 -9.22 12.57 8.22
C ARG A 219 -10.29 13.30 9.05
N LYS A 220 -10.15 13.33 10.38
CA LYS A 220 -10.96 14.18 11.26
C LYS A 220 -10.42 15.63 11.21
N PRO A 221 -11.28 16.64 11.02
CA PRO A 221 -10.87 18.04 11.16
C PRO A 221 -10.28 18.29 12.55
N GLY A 222 -9.21 19.09 12.65
CA GLY A 222 -8.60 19.45 13.93
C GLY A 222 -7.78 18.37 14.64
N ALA A 223 -7.78 17.13 14.15
CA ALA A 223 -6.98 16.07 14.77
C ALA A 223 -5.48 16.35 14.58
N GLY A 224 -4.75 16.42 15.68
CA GLY A 224 -3.29 16.52 15.70
C GLY A 224 -2.61 15.30 15.05
N ARG A 225 -1.29 15.39 14.86
CA ARG A 225 -0.49 14.28 14.35
C ARG A 225 -0.46 13.13 15.39
N PRO A 226 -0.86 11.89 15.03
CA PRO A 226 -0.77 10.77 15.94
C PRO A 226 0.69 10.46 16.34
N HIS A 227 0.93 10.00 17.57
CA HIS A 227 2.27 9.68 18.08
C HIS A 227 3.04 8.63 17.26
N TYR A 228 2.33 7.76 16.53
CA TYR A 228 2.91 6.73 15.67
C TYR A 228 3.21 7.25 14.24
N VAL A 229 3.05 8.55 13.98
CA VAL A 229 3.34 9.20 12.69
C VAL A 229 4.52 10.14 12.89
N ASP A 230 5.62 9.91 12.19
CA ASP A 230 6.80 10.80 12.28
C ASP A 230 6.57 12.10 11.50
N ARG A 231 5.85 12.03 10.37
CA ARG A 231 5.53 13.19 9.54
C ARG A 231 4.16 13.06 8.88
N THR A 232 3.41 14.16 8.81
CA THR A 232 2.18 14.26 8.02
C THR A 232 2.44 15.17 6.82
N VAL A 233 2.03 14.74 5.62
CA VAL A 233 2.17 15.49 4.38
C VAL A 233 0.86 15.51 3.60
N ARG A 234 0.62 16.59 2.86
CA ARG A 234 -0.54 16.69 1.95
C ARG A 234 -0.21 16.24 0.53
N SER A 235 1.07 16.22 0.16
CA SER A 235 1.54 15.86 -1.16
C SER A 235 2.91 15.21 -1.07
N LEU A 236 3.27 14.41 -2.07
CA LEU A 236 4.59 13.78 -2.16
C LEU A 236 5.71 14.82 -2.37
N ARG A 237 5.39 15.96 -2.99
CA ARG A 237 6.33 17.09 -3.12
C ARG A 237 6.87 17.54 -1.76
N ALA A 238 6.05 17.50 -0.71
CA ALA A 238 6.47 17.88 0.63
C ALA A 238 7.61 16.99 1.17
N LEU A 239 7.78 15.76 0.66
CA LEU A 239 8.90 14.87 1.05
C LEU A 239 10.25 15.45 0.63
N THR A 240 10.33 16.09 -0.54
CA THR A 240 11.58 16.66 -1.06
C THR A 240 12.01 17.93 -0.33
N LEU A 241 11.06 18.69 0.22
CA LEU A 241 11.34 19.93 0.96
C LEU A 241 11.99 19.65 2.34
N GLY A 242 11.64 18.57 2.99
CA GLY A 242 12.20 18.21 4.30
C GLY A 242 13.62 17.67 4.25
N MET A 243 14.10 17.24 3.09
CA MET A 243 15.44 16.67 2.93
C MET A 243 16.55 17.72 2.83
N ARG A 244 16.22 18.95 2.46
CA ARG A 244 17.19 20.07 2.42
C ARG A 244 17.63 20.53 3.82
N GLY A 245 16.90 20.11 4.87
CA GLY A 245 17.18 20.44 6.28
C GLY A 245 17.73 19.29 7.14
N GLY A 246 18.12 18.16 6.57
CA GLY A 246 18.84 17.09 7.28
C GLY A 246 18.03 16.28 8.31
N LYS A 247 16.70 16.48 8.45
CA LYS A 247 15.84 15.70 9.36
C LYS A 247 14.60 15.20 8.65
N LEU A 248 14.52 13.90 8.41
CA LEU A 248 13.28 13.14 8.36
C LEU A 248 13.11 12.43 9.69
#